data_f79efc06513ac17cb3f9f5560adb22fc
#
_entry.id   f79efc06513ac17cb3f9f5560adb22fc
#
_cell.length_a   1.000
_cell.length_b   1.000
_cell.length_c   1.000
_cell.angle_alpha   90.00
_cell.angle_beta   90.00
_cell.angle_gamma   90.00
#
_symmetry.space_group_name_H-M   'P 1'
#
loop_
_entity.id
_entity.type
_entity.pdbx_description
1 polymer ?
#
loop_
_entity_poly.entity_id
_entity_poly.type
_entity_poly.pdbx_seq_one_letter_code
_entity_poly.pdbx_strand_id
1 'polypeptide(L)'
;MTSLENALAVNAGKAVVISIKREWLSKIMSGEKNLEVRKSRPWEISFPFAVFCYETKANGGAGEIIGAFTCEDIDQLNCLTGLSPYYADGEKLSGMADKFIRESCIDIAALFEYGNKTGMLYGWNISNVRKLSLPLHQLHLKRAPQSWQYINLNANDIESVAAAIQ
;
A
#
# COMPACT_ATOMS: atom_id res chain seq x y z
N MET A 1 17.05 9.88 12.30
CA MET A 1 15.91 8.92 12.20
C MET A 1 15.36 8.98 10.79
N THR A 2 15.25 7.84 10.13
CA THR A 2 14.63 7.74 8.80
C THR A 2 13.12 7.90 8.89
N SER A 3 12.46 8.15 7.75
CA SER A 3 10.99 8.23 7.69
C SER A 3 10.33 6.92 8.15
N LEU A 4 10.91 5.78 7.80
CA LEU A 4 10.41 4.47 8.22
C LEU A 4 10.54 4.29 9.72
N GLU A 5 11.69 4.62 10.30
CA GLU A 5 11.91 4.56 11.75
C GLU A 5 10.97 5.50 12.51
N ASN A 6 10.75 6.69 11.98
CA ASN A 6 9.80 7.64 12.56
C ASN A 6 8.37 7.07 12.56
N ALA A 7 7.93 6.48 11.46
CA ALA A 7 6.60 5.87 11.36
C ALA A 7 6.44 4.71 12.36
N LEU A 8 7.47 3.91 12.54
CA LEU A 8 7.49 2.85 13.55
C LEU A 8 7.45 3.42 14.98
N ALA A 9 8.23 4.47 15.25
CA ALA A 9 8.25 5.11 16.57
C ALA A 9 6.89 5.73 16.93
N VAL A 10 6.25 6.42 16.02
CA VAL A 10 4.91 7.02 16.19
C VAL A 10 3.89 5.98 16.64
N ASN A 11 4.02 4.75 16.15
CA ASN A 11 3.07 3.68 16.41
C ASN A 11 3.59 2.61 17.38
N ALA A 12 4.65 2.91 18.13
CA ALA A 12 5.26 1.99 19.10
C ALA A 12 5.57 0.61 18.50
N GLY A 13 6.08 0.58 17.27
CA GLY A 13 6.43 -0.64 16.55
C GLY A 13 5.28 -1.28 15.76
N LYS A 14 4.08 -0.76 15.87
CA LYS A 14 2.95 -1.24 15.08
C LYS A 14 3.11 -0.80 13.62
N ALA A 15 2.88 -1.72 12.70
CA ALA A 15 3.00 -1.50 11.27
C ALA A 15 1.99 -2.38 10.51
N VAL A 16 2.02 -2.31 9.20
CA VAL A 16 1.15 -3.10 8.32
C VAL A 16 2.00 -3.89 7.34
N VAL A 17 1.61 -5.13 7.08
CA VAL A 17 2.11 -5.92 5.95
C VAL A 17 1.01 -6.00 4.91
N ILE A 18 1.33 -5.69 3.67
CA ILE A 18 0.42 -5.72 2.53
C ILE A 18 0.94 -6.71 1.48
N SER A 19 0.05 -7.55 0.95
CA SER A 19 0.39 -8.47 -0.14
C SER A 19 0.16 -7.78 -1.47
N ILE A 20 1.19 -7.70 -2.31
CA ILE A 20 1.13 -7.02 -3.60
C ILE A 20 1.70 -7.93 -4.69
N LYS A 21 1.06 -7.96 -5.84
CA LYS A 21 1.58 -8.69 -7.00
C LYS A 21 2.83 -8.01 -7.54
N ARG A 22 3.76 -8.82 -8.06
CA ARG A 22 5.04 -8.36 -8.60
C ARG A 22 4.92 -7.18 -9.56
N GLU A 23 3.98 -7.24 -10.48
CA GLU A 23 3.77 -6.19 -11.49
C GLU A 23 3.47 -4.82 -10.88
N TRP A 24 2.65 -4.77 -9.83
CA TRP A 24 2.32 -3.54 -9.12
C TRP A 24 3.43 -3.09 -8.19
N LEU A 25 4.04 -4.03 -7.49
CA LEU A 25 5.13 -3.72 -6.57
C LEU A 25 6.36 -3.16 -7.31
N SER A 26 6.66 -3.66 -8.50
CA SER A 26 7.73 -3.11 -9.33
C SER A 26 7.47 -1.65 -9.71
N LYS A 27 6.23 -1.26 -9.94
CA LYS A 27 5.85 0.14 -10.20
C LYS A 27 5.95 1.02 -8.95
N ILE A 28 5.67 0.48 -7.78
CA ILE A 28 5.91 1.17 -6.51
C ILE A 28 7.40 1.41 -6.31
N MET A 29 8.21 0.39 -6.50
CA MET A 29 9.66 0.46 -6.30
C MET A 29 10.35 1.41 -7.28
N SER A 30 9.83 1.55 -8.50
CA SER A 30 10.34 2.49 -9.50
C SER A 30 9.88 3.93 -9.31
N GLY A 31 8.90 4.18 -8.42
CA GLY A 31 8.30 5.49 -8.24
C GLY A 31 7.19 5.83 -9.23
N GLU A 32 6.84 4.92 -10.13
CA GLU A 32 5.77 5.13 -11.10
C GLU A 32 4.38 5.10 -10.44
N LYS A 33 4.18 4.20 -9.47
CA LYS A 33 2.94 4.05 -8.71
C LYS A 33 3.09 4.66 -7.33
N ASN A 34 2.29 5.69 -7.04
CA ASN A 34 2.35 6.45 -5.80
C ASN A 34 1.08 6.34 -4.94
N LEU A 35 0.12 5.53 -5.37
CA LEU A 35 -1.11 5.27 -4.64
C LEU A 35 -1.47 3.80 -4.74
N GLU A 36 -1.60 3.12 -3.59
CA GLU A 36 -2.07 1.74 -3.52
C GLU A 36 -3.57 1.75 -3.22
N VAL A 37 -4.37 1.18 -4.12
CA VAL A 37 -5.84 1.20 -4.01
C VAL A 37 -6.34 -0.10 -3.41
N ARG A 38 -7.10 0.01 -2.32
CA ARG A 38 -7.68 -1.11 -1.58
C ARG A 38 -9.14 -0.83 -1.23
N LYS A 39 -9.90 -1.90 -0.97
CA LYS A 39 -11.31 -1.81 -0.54
C LYS A 39 -11.44 -1.55 0.95
N SER A 40 -10.36 -1.61 1.70
CA SER A 40 -10.30 -1.37 3.14
C SER A 40 -9.03 -0.63 3.52
N ARG A 41 -9.00 -0.14 4.75
CA ARG A 41 -7.84 0.57 5.29
C ARG A 41 -7.66 0.24 6.77
N PRO A 42 -6.44 0.39 7.32
CA PRO A 42 -6.24 0.28 8.76
C PRO A 42 -6.80 1.51 9.47
N TRP A 43 -7.59 1.28 10.52
CA TRP A 43 -8.17 2.32 11.36
C TRP A 43 -7.48 2.44 12.72
N GLU A 44 -6.79 1.39 13.15
CA GLU A 44 -6.15 1.30 14.47
C GLU A 44 -4.65 1.58 14.42
N ILE A 45 -4.25 2.53 13.60
CA ILE A 45 -2.86 2.96 13.44
C ILE A 45 -2.85 4.45 13.10
N SER A 46 -1.85 5.17 13.60
CA SER A 46 -1.72 6.61 13.38
C SER A 46 -0.81 6.92 12.20
N PHE A 47 -1.10 8.00 11.48
CA PHE A 47 -0.23 8.51 10.43
C PHE A 47 0.97 9.27 11.02
N PRO A 48 2.17 9.18 10.42
CA PRO A 48 2.49 8.23 9.36
C PRO A 48 2.67 6.81 9.91
N PHE A 49 2.40 5.80 9.10
CA PHE A 49 2.68 4.42 9.48
C PHE A 49 3.51 3.69 8.43
N ALA A 50 4.24 2.68 8.89
CA ALA A 50 5.08 1.85 8.04
C ALA A 50 4.27 0.75 7.38
N VAL A 51 4.50 0.53 6.08
CA VAL A 51 3.90 -0.54 5.29
C VAL A 51 5.03 -1.40 4.71
N PHE A 52 5.03 -2.68 5.06
CA PHE A 52 5.94 -3.67 4.49
C PHE A 52 5.26 -4.41 3.36
N CYS A 53 5.92 -4.50 2.22
CA CYS A 53 5.35 -5.02 1.00
C CYS A 53 5.82 -6.46 0.76
N TYR A 54 4.90 -7.40 0.94
CA TYR A 54 5.12 -8.80 0.57
C TYR A 54 4.81 -8.98 -0.91
N GLU A 55 5.80 -9.41 -1.68
CA GLU A 55 5.61 -9.74 -3.09
C GLU A 55 5.04 -11.16 -3.19
N THR A 56 3.83 -11.28 -3.74
CA THR A 56 3.19 -12.59 -3.88
C THR A 56 3.99 -13.48 -4.83
N LYS A 57 3.85 -14.80 -4.66
CA LYS A 57 4.53 -15.79 -5.52
C LYS A 57 3.96 -15.86 -6.93
N ALA A 58 2.80 -15.25 -7.18
CA ALA A 58 2.18 -15.23 -8.49
C ALA A 58 3.12 -14.63 -9.55
N ASN A 59 3.11 -15.19 -10.75
CA ASN A 59 3.91 -14.71 -11.89
C ASN A 59 5.42 -14.61 -11.59
N GLY A 60 5.94 -15.56 -10.80
CA GLY A 60 7.36 -15.60 -10.47
C GLY A 60 7.79 -14.61 -9.38
N GLY A 61 6.86 -14.11 -8.57
CA GLY A 61 7.18 -13.23 -7.45
C GLY A 61 8.00 -13.92 -6.36
N ALA A 62 8.69 -13.12 -5.55
CA ALA A 62 9.70 -13.58 -4.59
C ALA A 62 9.13 -14.38 -3.41
N GLY A 63 7.90 -14.12 -3.00
CA GLY A 63 7.34 -14.74 -1.80
C GLY A 63 8.02 -14.25 -0.52
N GLU A 64 8.46 -13.00 -0.52
CA GLU A 64 9.18 -12.35 0.59
C GLU A 64 8.75 -10.89 0.70
N ILE A 65 9.15 -10.26 1.79
CA ILE A 65 9.08 -8.80 1.94
C ILE A 65 10.22 -8.21 1.13
N ILE A 66 9.91 -7.46 0.08
CA ILE A 66 10.94 -6.88 -0.80
C ILE A 66 10.96 -5.36 -0.81
N GLY A 67 10.04 -4.74 -0.12
CA GLY A 67 9.98 -3.29 -0.03
C GLY A 67 9.22 -2.82 1.19
N ALA A 68 9.35 -1.54 1.46
CA ALA A 68 8.58 -0.84 2.48
C ALA A 68 8.35 0.59 2.03
N PHE A 69 7.26 1.18 2.50
CA PHE A 69 7.00 2.60 2.32
C PHE A 69 6.35 3.20 3.57
N THR A 70 6.32 4.51 3.61
CA THR A 70 5.60 5.25 4.65
C THR A 70 4.28 5.74 4.07
N CYS A 71 3.18 5.48 4.77
CA CYS A 71 1.86 6.00 4.42
C CYS A 71 1.55 7.20 5.32
N GLU A 72 1.46 8.38 4.74
CA GLU A 72 1.24 9.63 5.48
C GLU A 72 -0.24 10.01 5.55
N ASP A 73 -1.04 9.54 4.61
CA ASP A 73 -2.49 9.71 4.59
C ASP A 73 -3.15 8.71 3.66
N ILE A 74 -4.46 8.58 3.77
CA ILE A 74 -5.28 7.71 2.93
C ILE A 74 -6.45 8.53 2.38
N ASP A 75 -6.58 8.53 1.06
CA ASP A 75 -7.69 9.18 0.35
C ASP A 75 -8.84 8.21 0.15
N GLN A 76 -10.04 8.74 -0.01
CA GLN A 76 -11.26 7.97 -0.28
C GLN A 76 -11.85 8.35 -1.63
N LEU A 77 -12.33 7.36 -2.37
CA LEU A 77 -13.06 7.55 -3.61
C LEU A 77 -14.33 6.72 -3.60
N ASN A 78 -15.48 7.38 -3.71
CA ASN A 78 -16.75 6.69 -3.93
C ASN A 78 -16.91 6.43 -5.43
N CYS A 79 -16.75 5.18 -5.85
CA CYS A 79 -16.82 4.82 -7.27
C CYS A 79 -18.19 5.03 -7.89
N LEU A 80 -19.27 4.91 -7.10
CA LEU A 80 -20.63 5.09 -7.62
C LEU A 80 -20.95 6.56 -7.92
N THR A 81 -20.36 7.50 -7.19
CA THR A 81 -20.58 8.92 -7.35
C THR A 81 -19.40 9.67 -7.96
N GLY A 82 -18.18 9.22 -7.70
CA GLY A 82 -16.95 9.87 -8.15
C GLY A 82 -16.50 9.51 -9.56
N LEU A 83 -16.81 8.32 -10.05
CA LEU A 83 -16.39 7.85 -11.38
C LEU A 83 -17.54 7.79 -12.38
N SER A 84 -18.74 7.38 -11.95
CA SER A 84 -19.85 7.08 -12.84
C SER A 84 -20.28 8.25 -13.74
N PRO A 85 -20.45 9.49 -13.26
CA PRO A 85 -20.84 10.60 -14.11
C PRO A 85 -19.86 10.87 -15.24
N TYR A 86 -18.59 10.81 -14.93
CA TYR A 86 -17.52 11.10 -15.91
C TYR A 86 -17.34 9.99 -16.93
N TYR A 87 -17.62 8.79 -16.52
CA TYR A 87 -17.58 7.63 -17.41
C TYR A 87 -18.70 7.69 -18.47
N ALA A 88 -19.87 8.15 -18.06
CA ALA A 88 -21.02 8.23 -18.95
C ALA A 88 -20.95 9.40 -19.94
N ASP A 89 -20.49 10.55 -19.49
CA ASP A 89 -20.60 11.80 -20.25
C ASP A 89 -19.30 12.26 -20.92
N GLY A 90 -18.17 11.57 -20.64
CA GLY A 90 -16.88 11.96 -21.19
C GLY A 90 -16.35 13.29 -20.65
N GLU A 91 -16.93 13.81 -19.59
CA GLU A 91 -16.50 15.04 -18.94
C GLU A 91 -15.20 14.86 -18.17
N LYS A 92 -14.59 15.97 -17.77
CA LYS A 92 -13.37 15.97 -16.98
C LYS A 92 -13.61 15.36 -15.59
N LEU A 93 -12.79 14.38 -15.21
CA LEU A 93 -12.87 13.72 -13.92
C LEU A 93 -12.68 14.69 -12.75
N SER A 94 -13.29 14.38 -11.60
CA SER A 94 -13.03 15.10 -10.34
C SER A 94 -11.54 14.99 -9.96
N GLY A 95 -11.05 15.92 -9.18
CA GLY A 95 -9.65 15.92 -8.72
C GLY A 95 -9.24 14.62 -8.02
N MET A 96 -10.13 14.04 -7.19
CA MET A 96 -9.87 12.80 -6.49
C MET A 96 -9.85 11.58 -7.44
N ALA A 97 -10.81 11.50 -8.36
CA ALA A 97 -10.83 10.43 -9.37
C ALA A 97 -9.61 10.49 -10.28
N ASP A 98 -9.22 11.68 -10.71
CA ASP A 98 -8.02 11.89 -11.51
C ASP A 98 -6.74 11.44 -10.74
N LYS A 99 -6.64 11.80 -9.46
CA LYS A 99 -5.54 11.36 -8.61
C LYS A 99 -5.45 9.84 -8.54
N PHE A 100 -6.57 9.15 -8.29
CA PHE A 100 -6.62 7.69 -8.22
C PHE A 100 -6.12 7.04 -9.52
N ILE A 101 -6.56 7.56 -10.68
CA ILE A 101 -6.15 7.02 -11.97
C ILE A 101 -4.65 7.23 -12.22
N ARG A 102 -4.18 8.46 -12.07
CA ARG A 102 -2.78 8.81 -12.36
C ARG A 102 -1.79 8.12 -11.41
N GLU A 103 -2.07 8.18 -10.11
CA GLU A 103 -1.11 7.75 -9.10
C GLU A 103 -1.18 6.25 -8.79
N SER A 104 -2.30 5.60 -9.07
CA SER A 104 -2.44 4.14 -8.90
C SER A 104 -1.95 3.33 -10.08
N CYS A 105 -1.79 3.93 -11.26
CA CYS A 105 -1.54 3.26 -12.53
C CYS A 105 -2.66 2.31 -12.96
N ILE A 106 -3.88 2.52 -12.47
CA ILE A 106 -5.06 1.70 -12.81
C ILE A 106 -6.00 2.56 -13.64
N ASP A 107 -6.49 2.05 -14.78
CA ASP A 107 -7.41 2.80 -15.61
C ASP A 107 -8.80 2.94 -14.97
N ILE A 108 -9.59 3.90 -15.49
CA ILE A 108 -10.91 4.24 -14.95
C ILE A 108 -11.88 3.06 -14.94
N ALA A 109 -11.88 2.25 -16.00
CA ALA A 109 -12.79 1.11 -16.11
C ALA A 109 -12.46 0.05 -15.06
N ALA A 110 -11.18 -0.23 -14.85
CA ALA A 110 -10.71 -1.18 -13.85
C ALA A 110 -11.00 -0.70 -12.42
N LEU A 111 -10.83 0.61 -12.14
CA LEU A 111 -11.17 1.19 -10.84
C LEU A 111 -12.68 1.11 -10.58
N PHE A 112 -13.49 1.43 -11.56
CA PHE A 112 -14.94 1.37 -11.45
C PHE A 112 -15.43 -0.05 -11.15
N GLU A 113 -14.92 -1.03 -11.89
CA GLU A 113 -15.24 -2.45 -11.68
C GLU A 113 -14.78 -2.94 -10.31
N TYR A 114 -13.54 -2.61 -9.92
CA TYR A 114 -12.97 -2.98 -8.63
C TYR A 114 -13.79 -2.44 -7.46
N GLY A 115 -14.26 -1.18 -7.54
CA GLY A 115 -15.03 -0.53 -6.47
C GLY A 115 -16.51 -0.84 -6.46
N ASN A 116 -17.05 -1.42 -7.52
CA ASN A 116 -18.49 -1.58 -7.71
C ASN A 116 -19.21 -2.33 -6.59
N LYS A 117 -18.57 -3.34 -6.00
CA LYS A 117 -19.17 -4.16 -4.94
C LYS A 117 -19.28 -3.42 -3.61
N THR A 118 -18.34 -2.54 -3.29
CA THR A 118 -18.28 -1.81 -2.02
C THR A 118 -18.68 -0.35 -2.16
N GLY A 119 -18.61 0.18 -3.38
CA GLY A 119 -18.84 1.59 -3.68
C GLY A 119 -17.74 2.53 -3.14
N MET A 120 -16.81 2.05 -2.32
CA MET A 120 -15.76 2.85 -1.71
C MET A 120 -14.39 2.23 -1.96
N LEU A 121 -13.43 3.05 -2.40
CA LEU A 121 -12.02 2.68 -2.50
C LEU A 121 -11.17 3.58 -1.62
N TYR A 122 -10.10 3.02 -1.09
CA TYR A 122 -9.13 3.72 -0.27
C TYR A 122 -7.79 3.77 -1.01
N GLY A 123 -7.26 4.96 -1.18
CA GLY A 123 -5.96 5.18 -1.79
C GLY A 123 -4.92 5.43 -0.70
N TRP A 124 -4.03 4.48 -0.49
CA TRP A 124 -2.92 4.61 0.46
C TRP A 124 -1.80 5.37 -0.24
N ASN A 125 -1.51 6.57 0.22
CA ASN A 125 -0.46 7.40 -0.37
C ASN A 125 0.91 6.82 -0.03
N ILE A 126 1.73 6.63 -1.05
CA ILE A 126 3.04 5.98 -0.95
C ILE A 126 4.13 7.05 -0.92
N SER A 127 4.95 7.04 0.11
CA SER A 127 6.13 7.91 0.20
C SER A 127 7.32 7.14 0.79
N ASN A 128 8.53 7.67 0.58
CA ASN A 128 9.75 7.14 1.17
C ASN A 128 9.94 5.63 0.94
N VAL A 129 9.82 5.20 -0.30
CA VAL A 129 9.97 3.79 -0.68
C VAL A 129 11.39 3.32 -0.39
N ARG A 130 11.50 2.15 0.24
CA ARG A 130 12.76 1.48 0.57
C ARG A 130 12.77 0.07 0.01
N LYS A 131 13.90 -0.33 -0.54
CA LYS A 131 14.14 -1.71 -0.95
C LYS A 131 14.76 -2.48 0.21
N LEU A 132 14.26 -3.67 0.47
CA LEU A 132 14.79 -4.60 1.46
C LEU A 132 14.46 -6.03 1.07
N SER A 133 15.05 -7.00 1.75
CA SER A 133 14.72 -8.41 1.55
C SER A 133 14.66 -9.08 2.90
N LEU A 134 13.45 -9.52 3.28
CA LEU A 134 13.19 -10.22 4.53
C LEU A 134 12.23 -11.37 4.30
N PRO A 135 12.50 -12.54 4.86
CA PRO A 135 11.50 -13.60 4.90
C PRO A 135 10.34 -13.18 5.83
N LEU A 136 9.16 -13.64 5.50
CA LEU A 136 7.93 -13.26 6.20
C LEU A 136 7.98 -13.53 7.71
N HIS A 137 8.62 -14.63 8.13
CA HIS A 137 8.71 -15.01 9.54
C HIS A 137 9.49 -14.00 10.40
N GLN A 138 10.39 -13.20 9.81
CA GLN A 138 11.10 -12.15 10.55
C GLN A 138 10.17 -11.00 10.97
N LEU A 139 9.00 -10.89 10.38
CA LEU A 139 7.95 -9.96 10.80
C LEU A 139 6.85 -10.66 11.61
N HIS A 140 7.14 -11.86 12.14
CA HIS A 140 6.25 -12.65 12.99
C HIS A 140 4.97 -13.14 12.28
N LEU A 141 5.03 -13.32 10.96
CA LEU A 141 3.95 -13.87 10.17
C LEU A 141 4.26 -15.29 9.71
N LYS A 142 3.31 -16.20 9.90
CA LYS A 142 3.42 -17.59 9.43
C LYS A 142 3.04 -17.73 7.95
N ARG A 143 2.17 -16.84 7.48
CA ARG A 143 1.70 -16.82 6.08
C ARG A 143 1.42 -15.38 5.66
N ALA A 144 1.45 -15.14 4.35
CA ALA A 144 1.13 -13.84 3.80
C ALA A 144 -0.33 -13.48 4.08
N PRO A 145 -0.64 -12.20 4.37
CA PRO A 145 -2.02 -11.76 4.46
C PRO A 145 -2.73 -11.89 3.11
N GLN A 146 -4.04 -12.10 3.12
CA GLN A 146 -4.83 -12.11 1.88
C GLN A 146 -4.89 -10.74 1.24
N SER A 147 -4.94 -9.69 2.05
CA SER A 147 -4.87 -8.30 1.63
C SER A 147 -3.80 -7.58 2.40
N TRP A 148 -4.08 -7.25 3.65
CA TRP A 148 -3.12 -6.64 4.58
C TRP A 148 -3.46 -7.05 6.01
N GLN A 149 -2.48 -6.91 6.92
CA GLN A 149 -2.71 -7.11 8.35
C GLN A 149 -1.72 -6.32 9.19
N TYR A 150 -2.07 -6.09 10.46
CA TYR A 150 -1.20 -5.47 11.44
C TYR A 150 -0.09 -6.41 11.88
N ILE A 151 1.06 -5.84 12.19
CA ILE A 151 2.16 -6.50 12.89
C ILE A 151 2.65 -5.60 14.00
N ASN A 152 3.33 -6.17 14.99
CA ASN A 152 3.95 -5.44 16.08
C ASN A 152 5.44 -5.82 16.14
N LEU A 153 6.30 -4.84 15.97
CA LEU A 153 7.75 -5.00 15.96
C LEU A 153 8.36 -4.51 17.27
N ASN A 154 9.22 -5.30 17.87
CA ASN A 154 10.02 -4.88 19.02
C ASN A 154 11.31 -4.17 18.55
N ALA A 155 12.13 -3.68 19.49
CA ALA A 155 13.35 -2.96 19.18
C ALA A 155 14.33 -3.79 18.33
N ASN A 156 14.47 -5.08 18.61
CA ASN A 156 15.34 -5.98 17.85
C ASN A 156 14.84 -6.18 16.43
N ASP A 157 13.52 -6.29 16.24
CA ASP A 157 12.91 -6.39 14.92
C ASP A 157 13.20 -5.13 14.09
N ILE A 158 13.06 -3.96 14.69
CA ILE A 158 13.32 -2.68 14.05
C ILE A 158 14.79 -2.57 13.62
N GLU A 159 15.73 -3.00 14.47
CA GLU A 159 17.15 -3.06 14.10
C GLU A 159 17.39 -4.00 12.92
N SER A 160 16.75 -5.17 12.92
CA SER A 160 16.87 -6.15 11.85
C SER A 160 16.31 -5.60 10.53
N VAL A 161 15.20 -4.90 10.57
CA VAL A 161 14.61 -4.22 9.41
C VAL A 161 15.58 -3.15 8.89
N ALA A 162 16.11 -2.31 9.77
CA ALA A 162 17.06 -1.26 9.39
C ALA A 162 18.30 -1.83 8.71
N ALA A 163 18.83 -2.94 9.22
CA ALA A 163 19.99 -3.63 8.66
C ALA A 163 19.69 -4.27 7.28
N ALA A 164 18.45 -4.61 7.01
CA ALA A 164 18.04 -5.23 5.73
C ALA A 164 17.78 -4.23 4.61
N ILE A 165 17.68 -2.94 4.91
CA ILE A 165 17.45 -1.89 3.91
C ILE A 165 18.67 -1.75 2.98
N GLN A 166 18.41 -1.76 1.68
CA GLN A 166 19.43 -1.67 0.64
C GLN A 166 19.56 -0.25 0.09
#